data_6d91ac1cd3d66fb77d1c869b414748fe
#
_entry.id   6d91ac1cd3d66fb77d1c869b414748fe
#
_cell.length_a   1.000
_cell.length_b   1.000
_cell.length_c   1.000
_cell.angle_alpha   90.00
_cell.angle_beta   90.00
_cell.angle_gamma   90.00
#
_symmetry.space_group_name_H-M   'P 1'
#
loop_
_entity.id
_entity.type
_entity.pdbx_description
1 polymer ?
#
loop_
_entity_poly.entity_id
_entity_poly.type
_entity_poly.pdbx_seq_one_letter_code
_entity_poly.pdbx_strand_id
1 'polypeptide(L)'
;NGSAIYGMDVRLDGMVYAAIKHCPVIGGTVESYNDDSIQAHPGFIQVVNLETSVAVVADHYWQAQTAVDALVVNWNKGQGAGTSTKNWEAEFRAALDEEGVDASETQASFDEIKTALEASNSTLTGDYFAPYLAHTCMEPLNCTVHVQDDRVDIWTGTQNPEGATTIGAETSGISTDNVYTHNCFLGGGFGRRSNTDYVGDAVRIGMQVKGPVQLIWSRKEDVRQGRYRPMSAIRFTAGFDENKESVVLANHSVTHSILSGINRWIVRSGIDPTSVEGLAEIPYAIPKKRATHTIKNTHLTTWFWRSVGSSQNAFAMESFIDEMAEHAGADPFAFRLSLLEEEPDLSRVLEVLREKSGWGKSMASGTAQGLAIHESFGSIVGQVADVVVTRNGKVKVERVVSVVDCGHLVNPLTAGEQVESGIMYGLTAALFGEIRVRDGAVVESNFHNYEIARMIDAPQMETHFSLAGGDKWGGMGEPGLPPLAPAVCNAIFRITGKRVRSLPLSRHDLSWA
;
A
#
# COMPACT_ATOMS: atom_id res chain seq x y z
N ASN A 1 -1.11 5.96 28.79
CA ASN A 1 -1.86 6.39 29.98
C ASN A 1 -3.13 7.19 29.62
N GLY A 2 -3.44 7.42 28.35
CA GLY A 2 -4.64 8.13 27.86
C GLY A 2 -4.52 9.67 27.84
N SER A 3 -3.30 10.21 28.01
CA SER A 3 -3.09 11.68 27.97
C SER A 3 -2.83 12.24 26.55
N ALA A 4 -2.56 11.38 25.57
CA ALA A 4 -2.38 11.83 24.20
C ALA A 4 -3.73 12.31 23.60
N ILE A 5 -3.68 13.44 22.90
CA ILE A 5 -4.86 14.02 22.23
C ILE A 5 -4.78 13.70 20.73
N TYR A 6 -5.68 12.83 20.29
CA TYR A 6 -5.88 12.51 18.88
C TYR A 6 -6.89 13.45 18.25
N GLY A 7 -7.00 13.44 16.92
CA GLY A 7 -7.97 14.26 16.21
C GLY A 7 -9.41 14.03 16.69
N MET A 8 -9.79 12.78 17.00
CA MET A 8 -11.10 12.45 17.53
C MET A 8 -11.36 12.95 18.95
N ASP A 9 -10.32 13.29 19.71
CA ASP A 9 -10.43 13.73 21.12
C ASP A 9 -10.64 15.25 21.24
N VAL A 10 -10.51 15.99 20.15
CA VAL A 10 -10.69 17.46 20.14
C VAL A 10 -12.09 17.82 20.62
N ARG A 11 -12.16 18.75 21.58
CA ARG A 11 -13.43 19.27 22.13
C ARG A 11 -13.32 20.78 22.23
N LEU A 12 -14.28 21.47 21.62
CA LEU A 12 -14.39 22.93 21.63
C LEU A 12 -15.78 23.34 22.12
N ASP A 13 -15.88 24.50 22.74
CA ASP A 13 -17.16 25.02 23.23
C ASP A 13 -18.15 25.25 22.07
N GLY A 14 -19.37 24.75 22.22
CA GLY A 14 -20.42 24.86 21.20
C GLY A 14 -20.20 24.00 19.97
N MET A 15 -19.26 23.05 19.99
CA MET A 15 -18.95 22.17 18.87
C MET A 15 -20.13 21.23 18.54
N VAL A 16 -20.41 21.08 17.24
CA VAL A 16 -21.34 20.08 16.68
C VAL A 16 -20.58 19.02 15.90
N TYR A 17 -21.28 17.97 15.47
CA TYR A 17 -20.67 16.82 14.82
C TYR A 17 -21.29 16.58 13.45
N ALA A 18 -20.45 16.15 12.51
CA ALA A 18 -20.88 15.75 11.18
C ALA A 18 -20.49 14.30 10.87
N ALA A 19 -21.40 13.57 10.26
CA ALA A 19 -21.14 12.28 9.61
C ALA A 19 -21.39 12.40 8.11
N ILE A 20 -20.60 11.70 7.29
CA ILE A 20 -20.60 11.82 5.83
C ILE A 20 -21.03 10.50 5.17
N LYS A 21 -21.67 10.62 4.00
CA LYS A 21 -22.05 9.52 3.11
C LYS A 21 -21.71 9.90 1.68
N HIS A 22 -20.74 9.21 1.10
CA HIS A 22 -20.33 9.43 -0.28
C HIS A 22 -21.18 8.64 -1.26
N CYS A 23 -21.13 9.07 -2.55
CA CYS A 23 -21.62 8.21 -3.63
C CYS A 23 -20.90 6.85 -3.57
N PRO A 24 -21.63 5.72 -3.62
CA PRO A 24 -21.01 4.41 -3.58
C PRO A 24 -20.00 4.15 -4.70
N VAL A 25 -20.15 4.83 -5.85
CA VAL A 25 -19.23 4.79 -6.97
C VAL A 25 -18.33 6.03 -6.89
N ILE A 26 -17.03 5.82 -6.73
CA ILE A 26 -16.04 6.90 -6.67
C ILE A 26 -16.10 7.72 -7.96
N GLY A 27 -16.18 9.06 -7.81
CA GLY A 27 -16.37 10.00 -8.91
C GLY A 27 -17.84 10.21 -9.32
N GLY A 28 -18.79 9.53 -8.66
CA GLY A 28 -20.21 9.83 -8.80
C GLY A 28 -20.63 11.06 -7.97
N THR A 29 -21.83 11.58 -8.25
CA THR A 29 -22.34 12.83 -7.65
C THR A 29 -23.74 12.66 -7.06
N VAL A 30 -24.11 13.57 -6.17
CA VAL A 30 -25.47 13.68 -5.63
C VAL A 30 -26.39 14.21 -6.73
N GLU A 31 -27.42 13.45 -7.07
CA GLU A 31 -28.49 13.91 -7.97
C GLU A 31 -29.61 14.59 -7.19
N SER A 32 -30.05 13.97 -6.11
CA SER A 32 -31.05 14.53 -5.19
C SER A 32 -31.03 13.79 -3.85
N TYR A 33 -31.57 14.38 -2.82
CA TYR A 33 -31.85 13.73 -1.54
C TYR A 33 -33.16 14.28 -0.95
N ASN A 34 -33.76 13.50 -0.04
CA ASN A 34 -34.92 13.95 0.72
C ASN A 34 -34.58 13.86 2.22
N ASP A 35 -34.52 14.99 2.88
CA ASP A 35 -34.18 15.10 4.31
C ASP A 35 -35.43 15.11 5.23
N ASP A 36 -36.68 15.18 4.69
CA ASP A 36 -37.91 15.15 5.50
C ASP A 36 -37.94 13.98 6.47
N SER A 37 -37.41 12.82 6.03
CA SER A 37 -37.40 11.59 6.84
C SER A 37 -36.46 11.64 8.04
N ILE A 38 -35.49 12.55 8.04
CA ILE A 38 -34.43 12.65 9.08
C ILE A 38 -34.56 13.91 9.94
N GLN A 39 -35.38 14.88 9.56
CA GLN A 39 -35.56 16.13 10.33
C GLN A 39 -36.05 15.88 11.77
N ALA A 40 -36.76 14.79 12.01
CA ALA A 40 -37.24 14.40 13.34
C ALA A 40 -36.20 13.57 14.15
N HIS A 41 -35.02 13.30 13.58
CA HIS A 41 -33.94 12.59 14.33
C HIS A 41 -33.45 13.44 15.49
N PRO A 42 -33.16 12.84 16.65
CA PRO A 42 -32.66 13.57 17.81
C PRO A 42 -31.40 14.37 17.48
N GLY A 43 -31.37 15.64 17.86
CA GLY A 43 -30.21 16.52 17.67
C GLY A 43 -29.88 16.87 16.22
N PHE A 44 -30.74 16.56 15.25
CA PHE A 44 -30.55 16.94 13.85
C PHE A 44 -30.48 18.47 13.71
N ILE A 45 -29.49 18.94 12.95
CA ILE A 45 -29.31 20.35 12.67
C ILE A 45 -29.55 20.65 11.19
N GLN A 46 -28.80 19.99 10.28
CA GLN A 46 -28.97 20.19 8.84
C GLN A 46 -28.28 19.11 8.00
N VAL A 47 -28.61 19.06 6.71
CA VAL A 47 -27.87 18.32 5.66
C VAL A 47 -26.99 19.31 4.89
N VAL A 48 -25.76 18.91 4.60
CA VAL A 48 -24.81 19.64 3.76
C VAL A 48 -24.53 18.82 2.51
N ASN A 49 -24.80 19.39 1.34
CA ASN A 49 -24.44 18.79 0.05
C ASN A 49 -23.01 19.17 -0.33
N LEU A 50 -22.16 18.17 -0.58
CA LEU A 50 -20.75 18.31 -0.95
C LEU A 50 -20.48 17.86 -2.40
N GLU A 51 -21.52 17.78 -3.24
CA GLU A 51 -21.51 17.33 -4.64
C GLU A 51 -21.27 15.83 -4.82
N THR A 52 -20.16 15.27 -4.33
CA THR A 52 -19.84 13.84 -4.39
C THR A 52 -20.32 13.05 -3.16
N SER A 53 -20.78 13.78 -2.14
CA SER A 53 -21.23 13.24 -0.86
C SER A 53 -22.26 14.14 -0.21
N VAL A 54 -22.92 13.64 0.82
CA VAL A 54 -23.77 14.41 1.73
C VAL A 54 -23.27 14.24 3.15
N ALA A 55 -23.32 15.29 3.95
CA ALA A 55 -23.06 15.23 5.38
C ALA A 55 -24.31 15.59 6.16
N VAL A 56 -24.52 14.93 7.30
CA VAL A 56 -25.55 15.32 8.28
C VAL A 56 -24.85 15.87 9.50
N VAL A 57 -25.28 17.04 9.93
CA VAL A 57 -24.79 17.74 11.14
C VAL A 57 -25.81 17.55 12.27
N ALA A 58 -25.29 17.20 13.46
CA ALA A 58 -26.12 17.01 14.67
C ALA A 58 -25.35 17.40 15.94
N ASP A 59 -26.05 17.47 17.10
CA ASP A 59 -25.44 17.79 18.39
C ASP A 59 -24.37 16.78 18.83
N HIS A 60 -24.51 15.50 18.42
CA HIS A 60 -23.54 14.43 18.72
C HIS A 60 -23.29 13.54 17.50
N TYR A 61 -22.08 12.95 17.42
CA TYR A 61 -21.67 12.12 16.28
C TYR A 61 -22.63 10.96 16.00
N TRP A 62 -23.08 10.22 17.04
CA TRP A 62 -23.98 9.09 16.84
C TRP A 62 -25.34 9.52 16.25
N GLN A 63 -25.83 10.70 16.62
CA GLN A 63 -27.04 11.28 16.04
C GLN A 63 -26.84 11.63 14.57
N ALA A 64 -25.70 12.27 14.22
CA ALA A 64 -25.33 12.55 12.84
C ALA A 64 -25.19 11.24 12.02
N GLN A 65 -24.53 10.21 12.57
CA GLN A 65 -24.31 8.93 11.90
C GLN A 65 -25.63 8.19 11.65
N THR A 66 -26.52 8.11 12.63
CA THR A 66 -27.82 7.44 12.45
C THR A 66 -28.71 8.18 11.45
N ALA A 67 -28.68 9.50 11.44
CA ALA A 67 -29.43 10.31 10.50
C ALA A 67 -28.87 10.18 9.06
N VAL A 68 -27.55 10.22 8.87
CA VAL A 68 -26.96 10.05 7.52
C VAL A 68 -27.16 8.63 6.98
N ASP A 69 -27.19 7.62 7.83
CA ASP A 69 -27.49 6.25 7.41
C ASP A 69 -28.94 6.12 6.93
N ALA A 70 -29.89 6.81 7.60
CA ALA A 70 -31.30 6.84 7.23
C ALA A 70 -31.60 7.72 6.02
N LEU A 71 -30.73 8.69 5.70
CA LEU A 71 -30.93 9.62 4.58
C LEU A 71 -30.95 8.88 3.25
N VAL A 72 -32.04 9.04 2.50
CA VAL A 72 -32.18 8.51 1.14
C VAL A 72 -31.56 9.51 0.15
N VAL A 73 -30.56 9.06 -0.59
CA VAL A 73 -29.86 9.87 -1.60
C VAL A 73 -29.92 9.16 -2.95
N ASN A 74 -30.32 9.88 -3.99
CA ASN A 74 -30.22 9.45 -5.37
C ASN A 74 -28.85 9.90 -5.93
N TRP A 75 -28.16 8.96 -6.54
CA TRP A 75 -26.80 9.15 -7.00
C TRP A 75 -26.70 9.07 -8.53
N ASN A 76 -26.02 10.01 -9.15
CA ASN A 76 -25.47 9.83 -10.48
C ASN A 76 -24.14 9.07 -10.35
N LYS A 77 -24.09 7.82 -10.79
CA LYS A 77 -22.93 6.94 -10.63
C LYS A 77 -21.78 7.26 -11.60
N GLY A 78 -21.96 8.18 -12.55
CA GLY A 78 -20.92 8.58 -13.49
C GLY A 78 -20.35 7.42 -14.31
N GLN A 79 -19.12 7.60 -14.79
CA GLN A 79 -18.43 6.64 -15.66
C GLN A 79 -17.99 5.34 -14.97
N GLY A 80 -17.94 5.33 -13.63
CA GLY A 80 -17.58 4.14 -12.87
C GLY A 80 -18.66 3.05 -12.83
N ALA A 81 -19.90 3.37 -13.22
CA ALA A 81 -21.01 2.42 -13.21
C ALA A 81 -20.72 1.16 -14.04
N GLY A 82 -21.06 -0.02 -13.50
CA GLY A 82 -20.89 -1.30 -14.19
C GLY A 82 -19.47 -1.85 -14.25
N THR A 83 -18.46 -1.14 -13.72
CA THR A 83 -17.07 -1.62 -13.70
C THR A 83 -16.82 -2.63 -12.58
N SER A 84 -15.76 -3.45 -12.73
CA SER A 84 -15.37 -4.45 -11.72
C SER A 84 -13.88 -4.71 -11.70
N THR A 85 -13.34 -5.05 -10.53
CA THR A 85 -11.93 -5.46 -10.38
C THR A 85 -11.60 -6.70 -11.19
N LYS A 86 -12.57 -7.61 -11.40
CA LYS A 86 -12.38 -8.80 -12.24
C LYS A 86 -12.04 -8.42 -13.69
N ASN A 87 -12.74 -7.44 -14.25
CA ASN A 87 -12.49 -6.97 -15.61
C ASN A 87 -11.15 -6.23 -15.68
N TRP A 88 -10.85 -5.39 -14.70
CA TRP A 88 -9.57 -4.67 -14.63
C TRP A 88 -8.38 -5.60 -14.49
N GLU A 89 -8.47 -6.64 -13.64
CA GLU A 89 -7.40 -7.64 -13.54
C GLU A 89 -7.12 -8.29 -14.90
N ALA A 90 -8.16 -8.67 -15.63
CA ALA A 90 -8.02 -9.22 -16.99
C ALA A 90 -7.37 -8.22 -17.96
N GLU A 91 -7.78 -6.96 -17.90
CA GLU A 91 -7.22 -5.88 -18.73
C GLU A 91 -5.75 -5.58 -18.39
N PHE A 92 -5.38 -5.56 -17.09
CA PHE A 92 -4.00 -5.34 -16.65
C PHE A 92 -3.09 -6.49 -17.08
N ARG A 93 -3.58 -7.74 -16.97
CA ARG A 93 -2.84 -8.92 -17.46
C ARG A 93 -2.69 -8.92 -18.97
N ALA A 94 -3.72 -8.54 -19.72
CA ALA A 94 -3.65 -8.43 -21.18
C ALA A 94 -2.65 -7.36 -21.64
N ALA A 95 -2.57 -6.24 -20.91
CA ALA A 95 -1.63 -5.17 -21.21
C ALA A 95 -0.15 -5.55 -20.98
N LEU A 96 0.13 -6.67 -20.31
CA LEU A 96 1.50 -7.23 -20.24
C LEU A 96 2.02 -7.72 -21.62
N ASP A 97 1.15 -7.93 -22.57
CA ASP A 97 1.49 -8.32 -23.96
C ASP A 97 1.68 -7.10 -24.88
N GLU A 98 1.42 -5.90 -24.39
CA GLU A 98 1.60 -4.64 -25.10
C GLU A 98 3.04 -4.10 -24.90
N GLU A 99 3.48 -3.21 -25.79
CA GLU A 99 4.76 -2.54 -25.65
C GLU A 99 4.67 -1.44 -24.58
N GLY A 100 5.53 -1.52 -23.55
CA GLY A 100 5.63 -0.52 -22.49
C GLY A 100 6.67 0.54 -22.79
N VAL A 101 6.64 1.63 -22.02
CA VAL A 101 7.65 2.69 -22.05
C VAL A 101 8.88 2.26 -21.23
N ASP A 102 10.09 2.60 -21.67
CA ASP A 102 11.32 2.32 -20.94
C ASP A 102 11.33 3.01 -19.57
N ALA A 103 11.52 2.22 -18.52
CA ALA A 103 11.49 2.69 -17.13
C ALA A 103 12.86 3.09 -16.59
N SER A 104 13.96 2.73 -17.28
CA SER A 104 15.33 3.09 -16.92
C SER A 104 16.09 3.57 -18.16
N GLU A 105 16.96 4.58 -17.99
CA GLU A 105 17.83 5.09 -19.06
C GLU A 105 19.07 4.22 -19.29
N THR A 106 19.47 3.43 -18.28
CA THR A 106 20.70 2.60 -18.28
C THR A 106 20.40 1.13 -18.53
N GLN A 107 19.61 0.81 -19.55
CA GLN A 107 19.19 -0.56 -19.83
C GLN A 107 19.54 -1.01 -21.25
N ALA A 108 19.55 -2.34 -21.45
CA ALA A 108 19.69 -2.91 -22.78
C ALA A 108 18.50 -2.55 -23.68
N SER A 109 18.74 -2.37 -24.97
CA SER A 109 17.70 -2.12 -25.96
C SER A 109 16.77 -3.33 -26.10
N PHE A 110 15.59 -3.12 -26.67
CA PHE A 110 14.64 -4.20 -26.94
C PHE A 110 15.27 -5.32 -27.79
N ASP A 111 16.02 -4.95 -28.86
CA ASP A 111 16.65 -5.92 -29.75
C ASP A 111 17.77 -6.73 -29.07
N GLU A 112 18.51 -6.11 -28.14
CA GLU A 112 19.52 -6.81 -27.35
C GLU A 112 18.91 -7.81 -26.37
N ILE A 113 17.79 -7.44 -25.72
CA ILE A 113 17.03 -8.36 -24.85
C ILE A 113 16.48 -9.54 -25.66
N LYS A 114 15.82 -9.25 -26.79
CA LYS A 114 15.27 -10.27 -27.67
C LYS A 114 16.35 -11.24 -28.15
N THR A 115 17.45 -10.72 -28.66
CA THR A 115 18.60 -11.52 -29.11
C THR A 115 19.16 -12.39 -28.00
N ALA A 116 19.29 -11.84 -26.78
CA ALA A 116 19.80 -12.58 -25.64
C ALA A 116 18.84 -13.70 -25.21
N LEU A 117 17.53 -13.44 -25.21
CA LEU A 117 16.52 -14.48 -24.92
C LEU A 117 16.51 -15.58 -25.98
N GLU A 118 16.62 -15.25 -27.27
CA GLU A 118 16.69 -16.22 -28.36
C GLU A 118 17.95 -17.07 -28.32
N ALA A 119 19.06 -16.51 -27.80
CA ALA A 119 20.34 -17.20 -27.64
C ALA A 119 20.45 -18.01 -26.33
N SER A 120 19.51 -17.86 -25.42
CA SER A 120 19.51 -18.55 -24.12
C SER A 120 19.24 -20.04 -24.27
N ASN A 121 19.93 -20.86 -23.49
CA ASN A 121 19.70 -22.32 -23.43
C ASN A 121 18.37 -22.68 -22.81
N SER A 122 17.89 -21.85 -21.87
CA SER A 122 16.55 -21.97 -21.28
C SER A 122 16.03 -20.61 -20.88
N THR A 123 14.70 -20.48 -20.81
CA THR A 123 14.02 -19.25 -20.37
C THR A 123 13.03 -19.55 -19.26
N LEU A 124 12.84 -18.56 -18.38
CA LEU A 124 11.83 -18.59 -17.31
C LEU A 124 10.96 -17.34 -17.42
N THR A 125 9.63 -17.50 -17.35
CA THR A 125 8.69 -16.38 -17.35
C THR A 125 7.70 -16.53 -16.21
N GLY A 126 7.41 -15.41 -15.52
CA GLY A 126 6.46 -15.36 -14.41
C GLY A 126 5.63 -14.08 -14.45
N ASP A 127 4.30 -14.23 -14.35
CA ASP A 127 3.35 -13.12 -14.25
C ASP A 127 2.87 -13.00 -12.81
N TYR A 128 3.07 -11.82 -12.22
CA TYR A 128 2.69 -11.50 -10.84
C TYR A 128 1.53 -10.51 -10.80
N PHE A 129 0.72 -10.60 -9.75
CA PHE A 129 -0.41 -9.72 -9.57
C PHE A 129 -0.60 -9.29 -8.11
N ALA A 130 -0.84 -8.00 -7.90
CA ALA A 130 -1.16 -7.43 -6.60
C ALA A 130 -2.45 -6.59 -6.69
N PRO A 131 -3.46 -6.82 -5.81
CA PRO A 131 -4.74 -6.12 -5.84
C PRO A 131 -4.66 -4.71 -5.25
N TYR A 132 -5.72 -3.91 -5.38
CA TYR A 132 -5.90 -2.71 -4.60
C TYR A 132 -5.98 -3.01 -3.10
N LEU A 133 -5.39 -2.14 -2.26
CA LEU A 133 -5.45 -2.25 -0.79
C LEU A 133 -5.95 -0.96 -0.16
N ALA A 134 -6.73 -1.08 0.90
CA ALA A 134 -7.09 0.04 1.78
C ALA A 134 -6.03 0.25 2.87
N HIS A 135 -5.96 1.46 3.42
CA HIS A 135 -5.05 1.80 4.52
C HIS A 135 -5.55 1.31 5.87
N THR A 136 -6.87 1.43 6.11
CA THR A 136 -7.55 0.98 7.34
C THR A 136 -6.89 1.42 8.64
N CYS A 137 -6.51 2.71 8.74
CA CYS A 137 -6.01 3.29 9.98
C CYS A 137 -6.97 2.98 11.14
N MET A 138 -6.45 2.63 12.34
CA MET A 138 -7.32 2.30 13.47
C MET A 138 -8.22 3.47 13.87
N GLU A 139 -7.69 4.67 13.89
CA GLU A 139 -8.49 5.90 13.97
C GLU A 139 -9.04 6.24 12.59
N PRO A 140 -10.38 6.21 12.37
CA PRO A 140 -10.99 6.66 11.11
C PRO A 140 -10.67 8.12 10.82
N LEU A 141 -10.75 8.51 9.55
CA LEU A 141 -10.50 9.90 9.15
C LEU A 141 -11.43 10.86 9.89
N ASN A 142 -10.85 11.91 10.42
CA ASN A 142 -11.59 12.95 11.16
C ASN A 142 -10.87 14.30 11.08
N CYS A 143 -11.65 15.36 11.20
CA CYS A 143 -11.14 16.72 11.22
C CYS A 143 -12.14 17.62 11.96
N THR A 144 -11.65 18.40 12.91
CA THR A 144 -12.42 19.47 13.55
C THR A 144 -12.03 20.80 12.92
N VAL A 145 -13.01 21.61 12.56
CA VAL A 145 -12.77 22.94 11.98
C VAL A 145 -13.62 23.99 12.67
N HIS A 146 -13.09 25.20 12.73
CA HIS A 146 -13.83 26.40 13.06
C HIS A 146 -13.59 27.45 11.97
N VAL A 147 -14.57 27.64 11.11
CA VAL A 147 -14.54 28.62 10.03
C VAL A 147 -15.20 29.90 10.49
N GLN A 148 -14.47 31.02 10.45
CA GLN A 148 -14.92 32.35 10.81
C GLN A 148 -14.79 33.26 9.59
N ASP A 149 -15.22 34.53 9.67
CA ASP A 149 -15.24 35.44 8.52
C ASP A 149 -13.85 35.67 7.89
N ASP A 150 -12.81 35.71 8.71
CA ASP A 150 -11.43 36.02 8.30
C ASP A 150 -10.39 35.01 8.78
N ARG A 151 -10.83 33.88 9.37
CA ARG A 151 -9.96 32.90 9.98
C ARG A 151 -10.51 31.47 9.88
N VAL A 152 -9.62 30.50 9.66
CA VAL A 152 -9.94 29.07 9.76
C VAL A 152 -8.96 28.41 10.72
N ASP A 153 -9.48 27.72 11.72
CA ASP A 153 -8.73 26.81 12.60
C ASP A 153 -9.09 25.37 12.27
N ILE A 154 -8.05 24.51 12.10
CA ILE A 154 -8.17 23.09 11.69
C ILE A 154 -7.44 22.24 12.72
N TRP A 155 -8.12 21.32 13.37
CA TRP A 155 -7.53 20.31 14.26
C TRP A 155 -7.67 18.94 13.61
N THR A 156 -6.55 18.30 13.30
CA THR A 156 -6.55 16.98 12.67
C THR A 156 -5.22 16.26 12.89
N GLY A 157 -5.25 14.93 12.95
CA GLY A 157 -4.05 14.12 12.86
C GLY A 157 -3.70 13.91 11.39
N THR A 158 -2.66 14.58 10.89
CA THR A 158 -2.26 14.54 9.48
C THR A 158 -0.75 14.28 9.33
N GLN A 159 -0.36 13.63 8.21
CA GLN A 159 1.03 13.49 7.76
C GLN A 159 1.47 14.68 6.88
N ASN A 160 0.55 15.62 6.58
CA ASN A 160 0.78 16.76 5.71
C ASN A 160 0.09 18.03 6.27
N PRO A 161 0.66 18.65 7.33
CA PRO A 161 0.07 19.86 7.92
C PRO A 161 0.00 21.04 6.94
N GLU A 162 1.01 21.21 6.09
CA GLU A 162 1.03 22.25 5.06
C GLU A 162 -0.11 22.06 4.04
N GLY A 163 -0.30 20.81 3.57
CA GLY A 163 -1.42 20.49 2.69
C GLY A 163 -2.79 20.71 3.35
N ALA A 164 -2.91 20.49 4.66
CA ALA A 164 -4.14 20.79 5.40
C ALA A 164 -4.40 22.29 5.46
N THR A 165 -3.37 23.11 5.66
CA THR A 165 -3.48 24.58 5.61
C THR A 165 -3.85 25.06 4.21
N THR A 166 -3.19 24.52 3.17
CA THR A 166 -3.44 24.87 1.77
C THR A 166 -4.87 24.55 1.36
N ILE A 167 -5.36 23.34 1.59
CA ILE A 167 -6.74 22.96 1.23
C ILE A 167 -7.77 23.75 2.05
N GLY A 168 -7.44 24.11 3.29
CA GLY A 168 -8.27 24.98 4.12
C GLY A 168 -8.45 26.37 3.50
N ALA A 169 -7.36 26.98 3.02
CA ALA A 169 -7.36 28.27 2.34
C ALA A 169 -8.10 28.21 0.99
N GLU A 170 -7.78 27.23 0.15
CA GLU A 170 -8.42 27.04 -1.15
C GLU A 170 -9.94 26.82 -1.03
N THR A 171 -10.36 26.03 -0.04
CA THR A 171 -11.76 25.69 0.16
C THR A 171 -12.56 26.85 0.73
N SER A 172 -12.01 27.57 1.71
CA SER A 172 -12.71 28.68 2.39
C SER A 172 -12.63 30.01 1.63
N GLY A 173 -11.61 30.17 0.75
CA GLY A 173 -11.28 31.44 0.12
C GLY A 173 -10.56 32.43 1.05
N ILE A 174 -10.17 32.00 2.25
CA ILE A 174 -9.43 32.81 3.23
C ILE A 174 -7.92 32.70 2.93
N SER A 175 -7.19 33.81 3.13
CA SER A 175 -5.73 33.81 2.93
C SER A 175 -5.06 32.74 3.77
N THR A 176 -4.06 32.05 3.21
CA THR A 176 -3.26 31.04 3.89
C THR A 176 -2.65 31.54 5.21
N ASP A 177 -2.35 32.84 5.32
CA ASP A 177 -1.82 33.47 6.54
C ASP A 177 -2.83 33.45 7.71
N ASN A 178 -4.11 33.24 7.41
CA ASN A 178 -5.20 33.20 8.38
C ASN A 178 -5.79 31.79 8.55
N VAL A 179 -5.11 30.76 8.03
CA VAL A 179 -5.50 29.36 8.22
C VAL A 179 -4.49 28.67 9.13
N TYR A 180 -4.96 28.13 10.25
CA TYR A 180 -4.12 27.56 11.29
C TYR A 180 -4.39 26.07 11.45
N THR A 181 -3.39 25.23 11.15
CA THR A 181 -3.47 23.79 11.35
C THR A 181 -2.85 23.42 12.70
N HIS A 182 -3.67 22.92 13.61
CA HIS A 182 -3.30 22.36 14.90
C HIS A 182 -3.14 20.84 14.73
N ASN A 183 -1.90 20.38 14.52
CA ASN A 183 -1.64 18.96 14.25
C ASN A 183 -1.78 18.15 15.55
N CYS A 184 -2.72 17.19 15.56
CA CYS A 184 -2.96 16.26 16.65
C CYS A 184 -2.11 14.99 16.48
N PHE A 185 -2.01 14.17 17.53
CA PHE A 185 -1.58 12.80 17.35
C PHE A 185 -2.55 12.07 16.38
N LEU A 186 -2.03 11.11 15.62
CA LEU A 186 -2.84 10.33 14.70
C LEU A 186 -2.79 8.83 15.04
N GLY A 187 -3.93 8.18 14.96
CA GLY A 187 -4.10 6.74 15.20
C GLY A 187 -3.82 5.89 13.96
N GLY A 188 -2.63 6.12 13.37
CA GLY A 188 -2.18 5.52 12.12
C GLY A 188 -2.38 6.45 10.93
N GLY A 189 -1.47 6.39 9.97
CA GLY A 189 -1.51 7.18 8.73
C GLY A 189 -1.23 6.32 7.50
N PHE A 190 -0.11 5.64 7.49
CA PHE A 190 0.33 4.68 6.46
C PHE A 190 0.30 5.26 5.02
N GLY A 191 0.39 6.60 4.90
CA GLY A 191 0.21 7.34 3.66
C GLY A 191 -1.17 7.96 3.48
N ARG A 192 -2.26 7.38 4.02
CA ARG A 192 -3.63 7.89 3.83
C ARG A 192 -3.80 9.33 4.29
N ARG A 193 -3.21 9.68 5.42
CA ARG A 193 -3.36 11.01 6.04
C ARG A 193 -2.39 12.06 5.47
N SER A 194 -1.60 11.73 4.45
CA SER A 194 -0.90 12.73 3.64
C SER A 194 -1.79 13.35 2.57
N ASN A 195 -2.92 12.71 2.23
CA ASN A 195 -3.98 13.30 1.43
C ASN A 195 -4.99 14.03 2.34
N THR A 196 -5.32 15.25 1.98
CA THR A 196 -6.11 16.18 2.81
C THR A 196 -7.56 16.34 2.33
N ASP A 197 -8.08 15.39 1.55
CA ASP A 197 -9.46 15.40 1.04
C ASP A 197 -10.52 15.55 2.15
N TYR A 198 -10.39 14.78 3.23
CA TYR A 198 -11.28 14.82 4.39
C TYR A 198 -11.22 16.17 5.16
N VAL A 199 -10.09 16.88 5.07
CA VAL A 199 -9.96 18.24 5.62
C VAL A 199 -10.76 19.22 4.78
N GLY A 200 -10.66 19.13 3.45
CA GLY A 200 -11.46 19.93 2.53
C GLY A 200 -12.97 19.75 2.75
N ASP A 201 -13.42 18.51 2.96
CA ASP A 201 -14.82 18.22 3.28
C ASP A 201 -15.25 18.83 4.62
N ALA A 202 -14.39 18.74 5.65
CA ALA A 202 -14.67 19.38 6.94
C ALA A 202 -14.80 20.89 6.84
N VAL A 203 -13.92 21.55 6.06
CA VAL A 203 -13.99 23.01 5.84
C VAL A 203 -15.26 23.40 5.09
N ARG A 204 -15.65 22.66 4.02
CA ARG A 204 -16.92 22.91 3.31
C ARG A 204 -18.14 22.80 4.23
N ILE A 205 -18.14 21.84 5.15
CA ILE A 205 -19.19 21.69 6.18
C ILE A 205 -19.12 22.88 7.15
N GLY A 206 -17.92 23.25 7.64
CA GLY A 206 -17.72 24.34 8.58
C GLY A 206 -18.17 25.71 8.06
N MET A 207 -18.06 25.94 6.74
CA MET A 207 -18.58 27.16 6.11
C MET A 207 -20.11 27.29 6.16
N GLN A 208 -20.83 26.21 6.43
CA GLN A 208 -22.30 26.17 6.44
C GLN A 208 -22.87 25.99 7.85
N VAL A 209 -22.01 25.87 8.86
CA VAL A 209 -22.39 25.63 10.26
C VAL A 209 -21.91 26.80 11.11
N LYS A 210 -22.71 27.18 12.11
CA LYS A 210 -22.27 28.16 13.09
C LYS A 210 -21.41 27.51 14.17
N GLY A 211 -20.19 28.02 14.36
CA GLY A 211 -19.26 27.50 15.36
C GLY A 211 -18.46 26.29 14.90
N PRO A 212 -17.71 25.65 15.81
CA PRO A 212 -16.85 24.53 15.47
C PRO A 212 -17.65 23.28 15.07
N VAL A 213 -17.16 22.52 14.07
CA VAL A 213 -17.74 21.22 13.69
C VAL A 213 -16.65 20.18 13.56
N GLN A 214 -16.92 18.97 14.08
CA GLN A 214 -16.07 17.81 13.92
C GLN A 214 -16.69 16.84 12.91
N LEU A 215 -16.03 16.68 11.76
CA LEU A 215 -16.34 15.62 10.79
C LEU A 215 -15.64 14.33 11.21
N ILE A 216 -16.39 13.24 11.26
CA ILE A 216 -15.83 11.89 11.48
C ILE A 216 -16.39 10.96 10.39
N TRP A 217 -15.46 10.26 9.70
CA TRP A 217 -15.84 9.19 8.78
C TRP A 217 -16.14 7.92 9.56
N SER A 218 -17.17 7.19 9.17
CA SER A 218 -17.36 5.84 9.67
C SER A 218 -16.29 4.90 9.08
N ARG A 219 -16.02 3.76 9.72
CA ARG A 219 -15.15 2.73 9.14
C ARG A 219 -15.61 2.30 7.74
N LYS A 220 -16.90 2.27 7.51
CA LYS A 220 -17.50 1.95 6.22
C LYS A 220 -17.09 2.96 5.13
N GLU A 221 -17.15 4.24 5.44
CA GLU A 221 -16.72 5.30 4.53
C GLU A 221 -15.21 5.25 4.32
N ASP A 222 -14.42 5.09 5.39
CA ASP A 222 -12.95 5.01 5.33
C ASP A 222 -12.45 3.86 4.42
N VAL A 223 -13.14 2.70 4.43
CA VAL A 223 -12.79 1.58 3.56
C VAL A 223 -13.33 1.76 2.13
N ARG A 224 -14.58 2.21 1.97
CA ARG A 224 -15.25 2.29 0.66
C ARG A 224 -14.87 3.50 -0.17
N GLN A 225 -14.50 4.59 0.48
CA GLN A 225 -14.14 5.85 -0.13
C GLN A 225 -12.66 6.17 0.10
N GLY A 226 -11.88 5.12 0.43
CA GLY A 226 -10.44 5.23 0.62
C GLY A 226 -9.74 5.62 -0.67
N ARG A 227 -8.48 6.03 -0.51
CA ARG A 227 -7.52 6.13 -1.60
C ARG A 227 -6.62 4.91 -1.49
N TYR A 228 -6.52 4.12 -2.54
CA TYR A 228 -6.01 2.76 -2.45
C TYR A 228 -4.55 2.65 -2.88
N ARG A 229 -3.84 1.64 -2.34
CA ARG A 229 -2.61 1.18 -2.98
C ARG A 229 -2.97 0.72 -4.39
N PRO A 230 -2.21 1.11 -5.42
CA PRO A 230 -2.44 0.68 -6.80
C PRO A 230 -2.53 -0.83 -6.98
N MET A 231 -3.40 -1.27 -7.89
CA MET A 231 -3.36 -2.60 -8.47
C MET A 231 -2.22 -2.67 -9.49
N SER A 232 -1.54 -3.81 -9.56
CA SER A 232 -0.39 -4.01 -10.43
C SER A 232 -0.35 -5.42 -11.02
N ALA A 233 0.00 -5.53 -12.30
CA ALA A 233 0.42 -6.77 -12.94
C ALA A 233 1.86 -6.60 -13.44
N ILE A 234 2.72 -7.62 -13.22
CA ILE A 234 4.15 -7.53 -13.53
C ILE A 234 4.58 -8.85 -14.15
N ARG A 235 5.20 -8.80 -15.33
CA ARG A 235 5.84 -9.94 -15.99
C ARG A 235 7.33 -9.83 -15.87
N PHE A 236 7.98 -10.93 -15.49
CA PHE A 236 9.41 -11.12 -15.61
C PHE A 236 9.73 -12.19 -16.63
N THR A 237 10.84 -12.00 -17.37
CA THR A 237 11.41 -13.01 -18.25
C THR A 237 12.92 -13.00 -18.06
N ALA A 238 13.48 -14.17 -17.73
CA ALA A 238 14.91 -14.40 -17.62
C ALA A 238 15.38 -15.44 -18.63
N GLY A 239 16.62 -15.27 -19.12
CA GLY A 239 17.30 -16.25 -19.95
C GLY A 239 18.57 -16.73 -19.27
N PHE A 240 18.91 -18.00 -19.48
CA PHE A 240 20.03 -18.70 -18.86
C PHE A 240 20.91 -19.33 -19.94
N ASP A 241 22.22 -19.34 -19.71
CA ASP A 241 23.21 -20.03 -20.53
C ASP A 241 23.25 -21.54 -20.25
N GLU A 242 24.22 -22.24 -20.85
CA GLU A 242 24.45 -23.67 -20.67
C GLU A 242 24.85 -24.06 -19.23
N ASN A 243 25.43 -23.14 -18.48
CA ASN A 243 25.81 -23.31 -17.09
C ASN A 243 24.69 -22.96 -16.10
N LYS A 244 23.50 -22.54 -16.62
CA LYS A 244 22.37 -22.02 -15.88
C LYS A 244 22.66 -20.68 -15.17
N GLU A 245 23.64 -19.93 -15.66
CA GLU A 245 23.88 -18.54 -15.25
C GLU A 245 22.90 -17.62 -15.96
N SER A 246 22.34 -16.65 -15.22
CA SER A 246 21.38 -15.69 -15.78
C SER A 246 22.11 -14.67 -16.64
N VAL A 247 21.76 -14.59 -17.92
CA VAL A 247 22.38 -13.68 -18.90
C VAL A 247 21.49 -12.51 -19.30
N VAL A 248 20.19 -12.61 -19.04
CA VAL A 248 19.21 -11.57 -19.34
C VAL A 248 18.06 -11.61 -18.35
N LEU A 249 17.60 -10.41 -17.93
CA LEU A 249 16.40 -10.22 -17.12
C LEU A 249 15.61 -9.02 -17.66
N ALA A 250 14.40 -9.27 -18.10
CA ALA A 250 13.45 -8.22 -18.50
C ALA A 250 12.22 -8.24 -17.59
N ASN A 251 11.69 -7.05 -17.28
CA ASN A 251 10.38 -6.94 -16.64
C ASN A 251 9.49 -5.93 -17.39
N HIS A 252 8.20 -6.17 -17.34
CA HIS A 252 7.15 -5.26 -17.79
C HIS A 252 6.10 -5.13 -16.70
N SER A 253 5.83 -3.90 -16.25
CA SER A 253 4.83 -3.61 -15.23
C SER A 253 3.65 -2.82 -15.79
N VAL A 254 2.46 -3.17 -15.36
CA VAL A 254 1.20 -2.46 -15.65
C VAL A 254 0.59 -2.04 -14.33
N THR A 255 0.51 -0.73 -14.05
CA THR A 255 0.10 -0.23 -12.74
C THR A 255 -0.82 0.98 -12.87
N HIS A 256 -1.76 1.13 -11.94
CA HIS A 256 -2.51 2.37 -11.77
C HIS A 256 -1.59 3.44 -11.16
N SER A 257 -1.46 4.59 -11.83
CA SER A 257 -0.57 5.66 -11.41
C SER A 257 -1.12 6.44 -10.22
N ILE A 258 -0.29 6.71 -9.21
CA ILE A 258 -0.60 7.63 -8.10
C ILE A 258 -0.48 9.08 -8.58
N LEU A 259 0.63 9.41 -9.25
CA LEU A 259 0.99 10.79 -9.58
C LEU A 259 0.10 11.38 -10.68
N SER A 260 -0.46 10.55 -11.58
CA SER A 260 -1.41 11.05 -12.57
C SER A 260 -2.70 11.62 -11.96
N GLY A 261 -3.08 11.15 -10.78
CA GLY A 261 -4.21 11.67 -9.99
C GLY A 261 -3.88 12.96 -9.22
N ILE A 262 -2.60 13.26 -9.00
CA ILE A 262 -2.13 14.46 -8.30
C ILE A 262 -1.82 15.57 -9.32
N ASN A 263 -0.92 15.27 -10.24
CA ASN A 263 -0.48 16.20 -11.28
C ASN A 263 0.02 15.41 -12.50
N ARG A 264 -0.81 15.32 -13.54
CA ARG A 264 -0.47 14.61 -14.78
C ARG A 264 0.79 15.13 -15.49
N TRP A 265 1.27 16.34 -15.16
CA TRP A 265 2.51 16.88 -15.72
C TRP A 265 3.76 16.22 -15.17
N ILE A 266 3.68 15.54 -14.02
CA ILE A 266 4.80 14.76 -13.46
C ILE A 266 5.02 13.47 -14.26
N VAL A 267 3.98 12.98 -14.93
CA VAL A 267 3.98 11.71 -15.69
C VAL A 267 4.14 11.96 -17.21
N ARG A 268 5.02 12.90 -17.57
CA ARG A 268 5.18 13.36 -18.97
C ARG A 268 5.67 12.30 -19.95
N SER A 269 6.52 11.39 -19.48
CA SER A 269 7.11 10.31 -20.30
C SER A 269 6.28 9.02 -20.32
N GLY A 270 5.09 9.01 -19.70
CA GLY A 270 4.32 7.78 -19.52
C GLY A 270 4.80 6.92 -18.35
N ILE A 271 5.75 7.40 -17.54
CA ILE A 271 6.26 6.74 -16.35
C ILE A 271 5.80 7.51 -15.10
N ASP A 272 5.20 6.79 -14.17
CA ASP A 272 5.07 7.22 -12.78
C ASP A 272 6.26 6.63 -12.00
N PRO A 273 7.21 7.45 -11.52
CA PRO A 273 8.40 6.95 -10.81
C PRO A 273 8.03 6.06 -9.62
N THR A 274 6.92 6.37 -8.93
CA THR A 274 6.46 5.58 -7.79
C THR A 274 5.95 4.19 -8.17
N SER A 275 5.57 3.99 -9.42
CA SER A 275 5.09 2.69 -9.92
C SER A 275 6.22 1.72 -10.25
N VAL A 276 7.45 2.21 -10.48
CA VAL A 276 8.59 1.42 -10.94
C VAL A 276 9.70 1.28 -9.90
N GLU A 277 9.48 1.75 -8.67
CA GLU A 277 10.39 1.56 -7.53
C GLU A 277 10.75 0.08 -7.36
N GLY A 278 12.07 -0.23 -7.32
CA GLY A 278 12.57 -1.61 -7.19
C GLY A 278 12.40 -2.49 -8.43
N LEU A 279 11.89 -1.93 -9.57
CA LEU A 279 11.81 -2.62 -10.87
C LEU A 279 12.71 -1.98 -11.92
N ALA A 280 12.81 -0.64 -11.93
CA ALA A 280 13.61 0.09 -12.90
C ALA A 280 15.11 -0.09 -12.62
N GLU A 281 15.50 -0.06 -11.37
CA GLU A 281 16.87 -0.26 -10.92
C GLU A 281 16.99 -1.62 -10.21
N ILE A 282 17.56 -2.60 -10.93
CA ILE A 282 17.72 -3.96 -10.44
C ILE A 282 19.15 -4.12 -9.91
N PRO A 283 19.37 -4.39 -8.60
CA PRO A 283 20.71 -4.44 -8.02
C PRO A 283 21.51 -5.67 -8.45
N TYR A 284 20.82 -6.72 -8.88
CA TYR A 284 21.45 -7.97 -9.30
C TYR A 284 22.30 -7.81 -10.56
N ALA A 285 23.54 -8.30 -10.53
CA ALA A 285 24.52 -8.23 -11.62
C ALA A 285 24.17 -9.21 -12.75
N ILE A 286 23.15 -8.89 -13.53
CA ILE A 286 22.73 -9.64 -14.72
C ILE A 286 23.17 -8.85 -15.95
N PRO A 287 23.89 -9.48 -16.92
CA PRO A 287 24.54 -8.77 -18.03
C PRO A 287 23.62 -7.88 -18.86
N LYS A 288 22.39 -8.32 -19.11
CA LYS A 288 21.39 -7.54 -19.85
C LYS A 288 20.13 -7.41 -19.05
N LYS A 289 19.78 -6.17 -18.70
CA LYS A 289 18.56 -5.85 -17.93
C LYS A 289 17.70 -4.86 -18.70
N ARG A 290 16.38 -5.01 -18.61
CA ARG A 290 15.40 -4.06 -19.14
C ARG A 290 14.14 -4.03 -18.30
N ALA A 291 13.68 -2.83 -17.96
CA ALA A 291 12.42 -2.58 -17.30
C ALA A 291 11.53 -1.69 -18.19
N THR A 292 10.29 -2.09 -18.41
CA THR A 292 9.28 -1.32 -19.12
C THR A 292 8.03 -1.15 -18.28
N HIS A 293 7.27 -0.10 -18.58
CA HIS A 293 6.08 0.25 -17.78
C HIS A 293 4.93 0.71 -18.65
N THR A 294 3.70 0.36 -18.24
CA THR A 294 2.44 0.86 -18.81
C THR A 294 1.54 1.39 -17.70
N ILE A 295 1.10 2.63 -17.81
CA ILE A 295 0.09 3.20 -16.92
C ILE A 295 -1.30 2.79 -17.38
N LYS A 296 -2.07 2.15 -16.48
CA LYS A 296 -3.47 1.82 -16.72
C LYS A 296 -4.32 2.27 -15.53
N ASN A 297 -5.02 3.39 -15.70
CA ASN A 297 -5.85 3.98 -14.64
C ASN A 297 -7.28 3.45 -14.69
N THR A 298 -7.93 3.34 -13.54
CA THR A 298 -9.36 3.06 -13.37
C THR A 298 -10.05 4.27 -12.77
N HIS A 299 -11.35 4.18 -12.45
CA HIS A 299 -12.05 5.28 -11.76
C HIS A 299 -11.78 5.34 -10.25
N LEU A 300 -11.12 4.32 -9.67
CA LEU A 300 -10.71 4.40 -8.28
C LEU A 300 -9.65 5.50 -8.09
N THR A 301 -9.61 6.07 -6.91
CA THR A 301 -8.53 6.97 -6.51
C THR A 301 -7.42 6.18 -5.84
N THR A 302 -6.17 6.39 -6.27
CA THR A 302 -4.98 5.78 -5.69
C THR A 302 -4.19 6.80 -4.88
N TRP A 303 -3.40 6.31 -3.92
CA TRP A 303 -2.54 7.14 -3.10
C TRP A 303 -1.37 6.34 -2.55
N PHE A 304 -0.41 7.04 -1.95
CA PHE A 304 0.72 6.45 -1.26
C PHE A 304 0.22 5.52 -0.13
N TRP A 305 0.51 4.24 -0.27
CA TRP A 305 0.31 3.23 0.75
C TRP A 305 1.69 2.79 1.22
N ARG A 306 1.87 2.50 2.49
CA ARG A 306 3.16 2.22 3.13
C ARG A 306 4.10 1.42 2.22
N SER A 307 5.29 1.97 1.94
CA SER A 307 6.34 1.49 1.02
C SER A 307 6.05 1.69 -0.48
N VAL A 308 4.99 2.45 -0.81
CA VAL A 308 4.66 2.91 -2.17
C VAL A 308 4.77 1.79 -3.21
N GLY A 309 5.49 1.99 -4.32
CA GLY A 309 5.71 0.98 -5.36
C GLY A 309 6.48 -0.24 -4.87
N SER A 310 7.45 -0.04 -3.98
CA SER A 310 8.20 -1.13 -3.37
C SER A 310 7.31 -2.18 -2.69
N SER A 311 6.12 -1.80 -2.20
CA SER A 311 5.21 -2.71 -1.50
C SER A 311 4.73 -3.90 -2.34
N GLN A 312 4.45 -3.71 -3.63
CA GLN A 312 4.04 -4.77 -4.55
C GLN A 312 5.18 -5.22 -5.48
N ASN A 313 6.11 -4.32 -5.78
CA ASN A 313 7.18 -4.62 -6.72
C ASN A 313 8.22 -5.58 -6.12
N ALA A 314 8.54 -5.43 -4.83
CA ALA A 314 9.42 -6.35 -4.12
C ALA A 314 8.81 -7.77 -4.05
N PHE A 315 7.48 -7.89 -3.90
CA PHE A 315 6.82 -9.20 -3.96
C PHE A 315 7.11 -9.90 -5.29
N ALA A 316 6.94 -9.19 -6.41
CA ALA A 316 7.16 -9.76 -7.73
C ALA A 316 8.65 -10.05 -8.00
N MET A 317 9.53 -9.07 -7.74
CA MET A 317 10.97 -9.18 -7.98
C MET A 317 11.57 -10.32 -7.17
N GLU A 318 11.41 -10.32 -5.86
CA GLU A 318 12.07 -11.26 -4.96
C GLU A 318 11.50 -12.69 -5.03
N SER A 319 10.21 -12.82 -5.41
CA SER A 319 9.66 -14.13 -5.75
C SER A 319 10.25 -14.65 -7.06
N PHE A 320 10.42 -13.79 -8.08
CA PHE A 320 11.00 -14.22 -9.35
C PHE A 320 12.50 -14.54 -9.23
N ILE A 321 13.27 -13.79 -8.44
CA ILE A 321 14.68 -14.13 -8.13
C ILE A 321 14.79 -15.48 -7.44
N ASP A 322 13.85 -15.83 -6.56
CA ASP A 322 13.80 -17.16 -5.94
C ASP A 322 13.43 -18.27 -6.96
N GLU A 323 12.55 -17.97 -7.93
CA GLU A 323 12.27 -18.89 -9.05
C GLU A 323 13.51 -19.10 -9.94
N MET A 324 14.28 -18.03 -10.19
CA MET A 324 15.55 -18.13 -10.92
C MET A 324 16.57 -18.99 -10.19
N ALA A 325 16.69 -18.84 -8.85
CA ALA A 325 17.57 -19.68 -8.02
C ALA A 325 17.18 -21.16 -8.12
N GLU A 326 15.89 -21.48 -8.04
CA GLU A 326 15.37 -22.85 -8.21
C GLU A 326 15.66 -23.39 -9.61
N HIS A 327 15.45 -22.59 -10.67
CA HIS A 327 15.74 -22.95 -12.06
C HIS A 327 17.23 -23.26 -12.26
N ALA A 328 18.11 -22.48 -11.62
CA ALA A 328 19.55 -22.72 -11.61
C ALA A 328 19.95 -23.94 -10.77
N GLY A 329 19.08 -24.43 -9.87
CA GLY A 329 19.37 -25.49 -8.91
C GLY A 329 20.29 -24.99 -7.78
N ALA A 330 20.24 -23.70 -7.46
CA ALA A 330 21.08 -23.06 -6.46
C ALA A 330 20.33 -22.77 -5.14
N ASP A 331 21.06 -22.72 -4.03
CA ASP A 331 20.54 -22.20 -2.78
C ASP A 331 20.17 -20.70 -2.93
N PRO A 332 18.98 -20.23 -2.50
CA PRO A 332 18.55 -18.85 -2.67
C PRO A 332 19.48 -17.77 -2.08
N PHE A 333 20.17 -18.05 -0.97
CA PHE A 333 21.19 -17.13 -0.46
C PHE A 333 22.44 -17.11 -1.36
N ALA A 334 22.94 -18.29 -1.72
CA ALA A 334 24.10 -18.40 -2.59
C ALA A 334 23.85 -17.73 -3.95
N PHE A 335 22.67 -17.94 -4.53
CA PHE A 335 22.28 -17.33 -5.80
C PHE A 335 22.24 -15.80 -5.72
N ARG A 336 21.64 -15.22 -4.66
CA ARG A 336 21.64 -13.77 -4.49
C ARG A 336 23.04 -13.20 -4.25
N LEU A 337 23.84 -13.83 -3.40
CA LEU A 337 25.20 -13.39 -3.11
C LEU A 337 26.08 -13.39 -4.36
N SER A 338 25.97 -14.40 -5.25
CA SER A 338 26.72 -14.42 -6.52
C SER A 338 26.31 -13.29 -7.49
N LEU A 339 25.09 -12.76 -7.37
CA LEU A 339 24.62 -11.66 -8.20
C LEU A 339 24.80 -10.28 -7.53
N LEU A 340 25.31 -10.21 -6.30
CA LEU A 340 25.46 -8.98 -5.50
C LEU A 340 26.91 -8.72 -5.08
N GLU A 341 27.89 -9.31 -5.78
CA GLU A 341 29.32 -9.13 -5.45
C GLU A 341 29.77 -7.67 -5.52
N GLU A 342 29.17 -6.88 -6.42
CA GLU A 342 29.43 -5.43 -6.57
C GLU A 342 28.61 -4.55 -5.63
N GLU A 343 27.70 -5.15 -4.83
CA GLU A 343 26.80 -4.48 -3.90
C GLU A 343 27.11 -4.87 -2.43
N PRO A 344 28.19 -4.33 -1.84
CA PRO A 344 28.72 -4.80 -0.56
C PRO A 344 27.74 -4.63 0.62
N ASP A 345 26.88 -3.62 0.58
CA ASP A 345 25.90 -3.37 1.65
C ASP A 345 24.76 -4.40 1.62
N LEU A 346 24.27 -4.75 0.43
CA LEU A 346 23.28 -5.82 0.24
C LEU A 346 23.85 -7.18 0.63
N SER A 347 25.07 -7.49 0.20
CA SER A 347 25.78 -8.72 0.53
C SER A 347 26.00 -8.85 2.04
N ARG A 348 26.45 -7.79 2.72
CA ARG A 348 26.61 -7.78 4.18
C ARG A 348 25.28 -8.06 4.92
N VAL A 349 24.18 -7.41 4.50
CA VAL A 349 22.85 -7.65 5.10
C VAL A 349 22.44 -9.10 4.92
N LEU A 350 22.66 -9.70 3.73
CA LEU A 350 22.38 -11.12 3.47
C LEU A 350 23.22 -12.06 4.33
N GLU A 351 24.53 -11.82 4.46
CA GLU A 351 25.42 -12.66 5.28
C GLU A 351 24.99 -12.67 6.75
N VAL A 352 24.71 -11.50 7.31
CA VAL A 352 24.20 -11.39 8.68
C VAL A 352 22.83 -12.05 8.82
N LEU A 353 21.95 -11.88 7.82
CA LEU A 353 20.63 -12.50 7.82
C LEU A 353 20.72 -14.04 7.78
N ARG A 354 21.63 -14.59 7.00
CA ARG A 354 21.89 -16.03 6.94
C ARG A 354 22.27 -16.59 8.32
N GLU A 355 23.17 -15.89 9.02
CA GLU A 355 23.60 -16.27 10.38
C GLU A 355 22.44 -16.17 11.37
N LYS A 356 21.75 -15.02 11.44
CA LYS A 356 20.71 -14.75 12.46
C LYS A 356 19.46 -15.59 12.27
N SER A 357 19.07 -15.88 11.02
CA SER A 357 17.91 -16.74 10.74
C SER A 357 18.18 -18.22 11.01
N GLY A 358 19.45 -18.64 11.03
CA GLY A 358 19.82 -20.05 11.06
C GLY A 358 19.38 -20.76 9.78
N TRP A 359 19.59 -20.12 8.62
CA TRP A 359 19.23 -20.68 7.32
C TRP A 359 19.83 -22.05 7.07
N GLY A 360 19.03 -22.95 6.51
CA GLY A 360 19.44 -24.32 6.22
C GLY A 360 19.35 -25.29 7.42
N LYS A 361 18.83 -24.83 8.57
CA LYS A 361 18.50 -25.73 9.69
C LYS A 361 17.44 -26.76 9.27
N SER A 362 17.50 -27.95 9.85
CA SER A 362 16.46 -28.96 9.65
C SER A 362 15.14 -28.47 10.25
N MET A 363 14.06 -28.54 9.49
CA MET A 363 12.73 -28.12 9.91
C MET A 363 11.74 -29.27 9.87
N ALA A 364 10.65 -29.17 10.63
CA ALA A 364 9.59 -30.16 10.64
C ALA A 364 8.87 -30.24 9.28
N SER A 365 8.24 -31.37 8.97
CA SER A 365 7.41 -31.49 7.77
C SER A 365 6.31 -30.43 7.76
N GLY A 366 6.10 -29.80 6.63
CA GLY A 366 5.14 -28.70 6.47
C GLY A 366 5.66 -27.36 6.96
N THR A 367 6.95 -27.25 7.29
CA THR A 367 7.60 -25.99 7.70
C THR A 367 8.82 -25.73 6.81
N ALA A 368 9.00 -24.50 6.36
CA ALA A 368 10.20 -24.06 5.62
C ALA A 368 10.53 -22.58 5.87
N GLN A 369 11.75 -22.22 5.51
CA GLN A 369 12.23 -20.85 5.46
C GLN A 369 12.10 -20.29 4.05
N GLY A 370 11.74 -19.01 3.93
CA GLY A 370 11.82 -18.27 2.68
C GLY A 370 12.53 -16.94 2.90
N LEU A 371 13.25 -16.50 1.88
CA LEU A 371 14.14 -15.34 1.89
C LEU A 371 13.66 -14.28 0.93
N ALA A 372 13.82 -13.00 1.33
CA ALA A 372 13.77 -11.84 0.43
C ALA A 372 14.66 -10.72 0.97
N ILE A 373 15.13 -9.84 0.08
CA ILE A 373 15.87 -8.63 0.40
C ILE A 373 15.40 -7.48 -0.50
N HIS A 374 15.28 -6.29 0.06
CA HIS A 374 14.86 -5.12 -0.73
C HIS A 374 15.48 -3.83 -0.19
N GLU A 375 15.87 -2.96 -1.10
CA GLU A 375 16.27 -1.59 -0.77
C GLU A 375 15.14 -0.61 -1.10
N SER A 376 14.80 0.24 -0.14
CA SER A 376 13.84 1.33 -0.32
C SER A 376 14.08 2.44 0.69
N PHE A 377 13.78 3.68 0.32
CA PHE A 377 13.95 4.86 1.18
C PHE A 377 15.37 5.01 1.75
N GLY A 378 16.39 4.56 1.01
CA GLY A 378 17.79 4.58 1.44
C GLY A 378 18.13 3.54 2.51
N SER A 379 17.27 2.57 2.78
CA SER A 379 17.50 1.48 3.72
C SER A 379 17.38 0.13 3.04
N ILE A 380 18.25 -0.81 3.41
CA ILE A 380 18.23 -2.21 2.96
C ILE A 380 17.61 -3.06 4.07
N VAL A 381 16.63 -3.88 3.72
CA VAL A 381 16.03 -4.85 4.64
C VAL A 381 16.02 -6.23 4.02
N GLY A 382 16.69 -7.17 4.66
CA GLY A 382 16.57 -8.60 4.37
C GLY A 382 15.66 -9.28 5.39
N GLN A 383 14.81 -10.21 4.94
CA GLN A 383 13.94 -10.98 5.82
C GLN A 383 13.97 -12.47 5.50
N VAL A 384 13.98 -13.29 6.55
CA VAL A 384 13.69 -14.72 6.47
C VAL A 384 12.43 -14.99 7.27
N ALA A 385 11.43 -15.60 6.62
CA ALA A 385 10.19 -16.04 7.24
C ALA A 385 10.21 -17.57 7.47
N ASP A 386 9.97 -17.99 8.72
CA ASP A 386 9.68 -19.40 9.07
C ASP A 386 8.16 -19.59 8.91
N VAL A 387 7.74 -20.41 7.96
CA VAL A 387 6.32 -20.58 7.59
C VAL A 387 5.89 -22.02 7.77
N VAL A 388 4.70 -22.23 8.31
CA VAL A 388 4.02 -23.53 8.36
C VAL A 388 2.86 -23.52 7.38
N VAL A 389 2.76 -24.57 6.57
CA VAL A 389 1.57 -24.84 5.76
C VAL A 389 1.03 -26.23 6.15
N THR A 390 -0.18 -26.24 6.67
CA THR A 390 -0.84 -27.50 7.01
C THR A 390 -1.23 -28.27 5.75
N ARG A 391 -1.46 -29.59 5.85
CA ARG A 391 -1.87 -30.43 4.70
C ARG A 391 -3.11 -29.90 3.97
N ASN A 392 -4.01 -29.24 4.67
CA ASN A 392 -5.20 -28.62 4.10
C ASN A 392 -5.00 -27.15 3.65
N GLY A 393 -3.75 -26.70 3.53
CA GLY A 393 -3.41 -25.40 2.93
C GLY A 393 -3.50 -24.18 3.87
N LYS A 394 -3.68 -24.38 5.19
CA LYS A 394 -3.66 -23.23 6.11
C LYS A 394 -2.21 -22.77 6.33
N VAL A 395 -1.97 -21.49 6.08
CA VAL A 395 -0.68 -20.83 6.25
C VAL A 395 -0.60 -20.16 7.62
N LYS A 396 0.55 -20.30 8.28
CA LYS A 396 0.92 -19.53 9.47
C LYS A 396 2.38 -19.11 9.35
N VAL A 397 2.65 -17.83 9.51
CA VAL A 397 4.02 -17.31 9.68
C VAL A 397 4.34 -17.40 11.16
N GLU A 398 5.34 -18.18 11.52
CA GLU A 398 5.67 -18.39 12.93
C GLU A 398 6.76 -17.46 13.43
N ARG A 399 7.73 -17.14 12.55
CA ARG A 399 8.86 -16.28 12.90
C ARG A 399 9.29 -15.48 11.68
N VAL A 400 9.72 -14.22 11.90
CA VAL A 400 10.38 -13.39 10.90
C VAL A 400 11.65 -12.83 11.52
N VAL A 401 12.78 -13.09 10.89
CA VAL A 401 14.06 -12.47 11.21
C VAL A 401 14.36 -11.40 10.18
N SER A 402 14.60 -10.19 10.65
CA SER A 402 14.95 -9.04 9.81
C SER A 402 16.37 -8.57 10.13
N VAL A 403 17.13 -8.26 9.09
CA VAL A 403 18.39 -7.52 9.18
C VAL A 403 18.29 -6.24 8.39
N VAL A 404 18.66 -5.13 9.02
CA VAL A 404 18.44 -3.78 8.47
C VAL A 404 19.75 -3.01 8.42
N ASP A 405 20.01 -2.39 7.28
CA ASP A 405 20.98 -1.31 7.15
C ASP A 405 20.28 0.00 6.76
N CYS A 406 20.25 0.94 7.65
CA CYS A 406 19.77 2.31 7.42
C CYS A 406 20.88 3.35 7.61
N GLY A 407 22.13 2.92 7.64
CA GLY A 407 23.31 3.77 7.89
C GLY A 407 23.48 4.09 9.37
N HIS A 408 22.55 4.80 9.99
CA HIS A 408 22.57 5.22 11.40
C HIS A 408 21.22 5.06 12.08
N LEU A 409 21.24 4.94 13.40
CA LEU A 409 20.04 4.86 14.24
C LEU A 409 20.05 5.98 15.27
N VAL A 410 18.94 6.71 15.38
CA VAL A 410 18.71 7.65 16.49
C VAL A 410 18.22 6.91 17.72
N ASN A 411 17.24 6.04 17.55
CA ASN A 411 16.68 5.21 18.63
C ASN A 411 16.45 3.79 18.11
N PRO A 412 17.30 2.81 18.53
CA PRO A 412 17.18 1.43 18.07
C PRO A 412 15.85 0.75 18.45
N LEU A 413 15.25 1.12 19.59
CA LEU A 413 13.98 0.53 20.03
C LEU A 413 12.85 0.92 19.08
N THR A 414 12.64 2.23 18.86
CA THR A 414 11.58 2.69 17.96
C THR A 414 11.83 2.30 16.50
N ALA A 415 13.09 2.19 16.08
CA ALA A 415 13.43 1.67 14.77
C ALA A 415 13.02 0.19 14.62
N GLY A 416 13.28 -0.63 15.65
CA GLY A 416 12.81 -2.01 15.70
C GLY A 416 11.28 -2.13 15.63
N GLU A 417 10.57 -1.31 16.41
CA GLU A 417 9.10 -1.24 16.39
C GLU A 417 8.54 -0.86 15.01
N GLN A 418 9.23 -0.01 14.24
CA GLN A 418 8.85 0.31 12.87
C GLN A 418 8.98 -0.90 11.93
N VAL A 419 10.04 -1.69 12.08
CA VAL A 419 10.22 -2.94 11.30
C VAL A 419 9.12 -3.95 11.64
N GLU A 420 8.85 -4.19 12.92
CA GLU A 420 7.78 -5.08 13.39
C GLU A 420 6.40 -4.63 12.89
N SER A 421 6.12 -3.33 12.97
CA SER A 421 4.90 -2.74 12.41
C SER A 421 4.82 -2.94 10.88
N GLY A 422 5.95 -2.82 10.17
CA GLY A 422 6.07 -3.09 8.73
C GLY A 422 5.71 -4.55 8.41
N ILE A 423 6.23 -5.50 9.20
CA ILE A 423 5.93 -6.93 9.07
C ILE A 423 4.43 -7.19 9.25
N MET A 424 3.79 -6.65 10.30
CA MET A 424 2.35 -6.86 10.54
C MET A 424 1.48 -6.27 9.44
N TYR A 425 1.86 -5.09 8.92
CA TYR A 425 1.13 -4.44 7.84
C TYR A 425 1.30 -5.19 6.52
N GLY A 426 2.52 -5.65 6.22
CA GLY A 426 2.84 -6.51 5.07
C GLY A 426 2.16 -7.88 5.15
N LEU A 427 2.05 -8.45 6.36
CA LEU A 427 1.36 -9.72 6.60
C LEU A 427 -0.13 -9.62 6.26
N THR A 428 -0.79 -8.52 6.63
CA THR A 428 -2.16 -8.22 6.22
C THR A 428 -2.30 -8.24 4.69
N ALA A 429 -1.41 -7.55 3.99
CA ALA A 429 -1.42 -7.49 2.52
C ALA A 429 -1.17 -8.86 1.87
N ALA A 430 -0.25 -9.65 2.43
CA ALA A 430 0.09 -10.97 1.91
C ALA A 430 -1.03 -11.99 2.13
N LEU A 431 -1.63 -12.04 3.33
CA LEU A 431 -2.58 -13.08 3.70
C LEU A 431 -4.00 -12.80 3.20
N PHE A 432 -4.51 -11.57 3.36
CA PHE A 432 -5.95 -11.27 3.32
C PHE A 432 -6.32 -10.07 2.45
N GLY A 433 -5.45 -9.05 2.38
CA GLY A 433 -5.78 -7.72 1.90
C GLY A 433 -6.19 -7.67 0.43
N GLU A 434 -7.41 -7.22 0.18
CA GLU A 434 -7.94 -7.01 -1.16
C GLU A 434 -9.13 -6.05 -1.13
N ILE A 435 -9.14 -5.08 -2.04
CA ILE A 435 -10.31 -4.25 -2.35
C ILE A 435 -10.90 -4.71 -3.68
N ARG A 436 -12.16 -5.10 -3.64
CA ARG A 436 -12.94 -5.52 -4.81
C ARG A 436 -13.98 -4.48 -5.19
N VAL A 437 -14.18 -4.31 -6.47
CA VAL A 437 -15.25 -3.47 -7.04
C VAL A 437 -16.25 -4.34 -7.78
N ARG A 438 -17.53 -4.07 -7.54
CA ARG A 438 -18.66 -4.66 -8.26
C ARG A 438 -19.65 -3.56 -8.61
N ASP A 439 -20.07 -3.51 -9.86
CA ASP A 439 -21.00 -2.48 -10.38
C ASP A 439 -20.53 -1.04 -10.03
N GLY A 440 -19.22 -0.81 -10.09
CA GLY A 440 -18.56 0.45 -9.81
C GLY A 440 -18.30 0.76 -8.33
N ALA A 441 -18.93 0.02 -7.40
CA ALA A 441 -18.84 0.26 -5.97
C ALA A 441 -17.88 -0.72 -5.28
N VAL A 442 -17.14 -0.22 -4.28
CA VAL A 442 -16.27 -1.06 -3.43
C VAL A 442 -17.13 -1.97 -2.55
N VAL A 443 -16.77 -3.26 -2.53
CA VAL A 443 -17.50 -4.32 -1.82
C VAL A 443 -17.17 -4.31 -0.32
N GLU A 444 -15.88 -4.22 -0.01
CA GLU A 444 -15.37 -4.23 1.37
C GLU A 444 -15.85 -2.97 2.12
N SER A 445 -16.09 -3.13 3.41
CA SER A 445 -16.65 -2.02 4.20
C SER A 445 -16.15 -1.96 5.64
N ASN A 446 -15.66 -3.07 6.18
CA ASN A 446 -15.16 -3.14 7.56
C ASN A 446 -14.36 -4.43 7.75
N PHE A 447 -13.78 -4.63 8.91
CA PHE A 447 -12.93 -5.78 9.27
C PHE A 447 -13.64 -7.15 9.24
N HIS A 448 -14.94 -7.21 9.02
CA HIS A 448 -15.67 -8.48 8.78
C HIS A 448 -15.51 -8.99 7.33
N ASN A 449 -15.17 -8.13 6.38
CA ASN A 449 -14.99 -8.47 4.97
C ASN A 449 -13.74 -7.83 4.31
N TYR A 450 -13.03 -6.99 5.04
CA TYR A 450 -11.64 -6.59 4.78
C TYR A 450 -10.82 -7.07 5.97
N GLU A 451 -10.36 -8.31 5.89
CA GLU A 451 -9.61 -8.93 6.99
C GLU A 451 -8.23 -8.29 7.13
N ILE A 452 -7.80 -8.13 8.38
CA ILE A 452 -6.46 -7.68 8.75
C ILE A 452 -5.81 -8.71 9.69
N ALA A 453 -4.49 -8.80 9.67
CA ALA A 453 -3.75 -9.62 10.62
C ALA A 453 -4.01 -9.14 12.06
N ARG A 454 -4.26 -10.10 12.95
CA ARG A 454 -4.57 -9.87 14.36
C ARG A 454 -3.43 -10.37 15.23
N MET A 455 -3.51 -10.15 16.54
CA MET A 455 -2.50 -10.64 17.49
C MET A 455 -2.22 -12.16 17.39
N ILE A 456 -3.23 -12.94 17.01
CA ILE A 456 -3.07 -14.40 16.83
C ILE A 456 -2.27 -14.77 15.57
N ASP A 457 -2.24 -13.87 14.60
CA ASP A 457 -1.53 -14.04 13.34
C ASP A 457 -0.07 -13.54 13.43
N ALA A 458 0.23 -12.77 14.51
CA ALA A 458 1.55 -12.17 14.69
C ALA A 458 2.63 -13.26 14.85
N PRO A 459 3.69 -13.23 14.01
CA PRO A 459 4.84 -14.11 14.18
C PRO A 459 5.71 -13.65 15.35
N GLN A 460 6.61 -14.49 15.80
CA GLN A 460 7.76 -14.04 16.57
C GLN A 460 8.63 -13.17 15.63
N MET A 461 8.97 -11.96 16.04
CA MET A 461 9.76 -11.01 15.24
C MET A 461 11.11 -10.75 15.90
N GLU A 462 12.17 -10.75 15.10
CA GLU A 462 13.53 -10.48 15.53
C GLU A 462 14.14 -9.47 14.55
N THR A 463 14.58 -8.32 15.06
CA THR A 463 15.21 -7.27 14.24
C THR A 463 16.66 -7.08 14.66
N HIS A 464 17.57 -7.18 13.70
CA HIS A 464 19.00 -6.95 13.85
C HIS A 464 19.42 -5.81 12.94
N PHE A 465 20.38 -4.99 13.41
CA PHE A 465 20.92 -3.89 12.64
C PHE A 465 22.36 -4.20 12.21
N SER A 466 22.65 -4.06 10.90
CA SER A 466 23.96 -4.23 10.30
C SER A 466 24.33 -2.96 9.54
N LEU A 467 24.69 -1.93 10.29
CA LEU A 467 24.81 -0.55 9.81
C LEU A 467 26.11 -0.29 9.06
N ALA A 468 26.03 0.25 7.83
CA ALA A 468 27.18 0.69 7.06
C ALA A 468 27.83 1.95 7.66
N GLY A 469 27.06 2.83 8.31
CA GLY A 469 27.55 4.12 8.78
C GLY A 469 27.78 5.12 7.64
N GLY A 470 28.85 5.93 7.79
CA GLY A 470 29.20 6.95 6.79
C GLY A 470 28.21 8.10 6.74
N ASP A 471 27.89 8.58 5.53
CA ASP A 471 26.93 9.66 5.31
C ASP A 471 25.49 9.17 5.04
N LYS A 472 25.26 7.85 5.11
CA LYS A 472 23.97 7.21 4.83
C LYS A 472 23.01 7.39 5.99
N TRP A 473 21.82 7.96 5.72
CA TRP A 473 20.69 8.08 6.63
C TRP A 473 19.41 7.61 5.94
N GLY A 474 19.08 6.34 6.09
CA GLY A 474 17.89 5.75 5.48
C GLY A 474 16.65 5.91 6.34
N GLY A 475 15.48 5.91 5.68
CA GLY A 475 14.18 5.88 6.33
C GLY A 475 13.93 4.53 7.03
N MET A 476 13.18 4.54 8.15
CA MET A 476 12.86 3.33 8.91
C MET A 476 11.35 3.03 8.98
N GLY A 477 10.50 3.99 8.60
CA GLY A 477 9.06 3.85 8.71
C GLY A 477 8.44 2.82 7.75
N GLU A 478 9.10 2.49 6.64
CA GLU A 478 8.52 1.79 5.50
C GLU A 478 9.31 0.54 5.06
N PRO A 479 10.66 0.52 5.07
CA PRO A 479 11.44 -0.55 4.45
C PRO A 479 11.24 -1.95 5.04
N GLY A 480 10.72 -2.08 6.26
CA GLY A 480 10.41 -3.37 6.90
C GLY A 480 9.24 -4.14 6.28
N LEU A 481 8.49 -3.53 5.36
CA LEU A 481 7.30 -4.14 4.77
C LEU A 481 7.58 -4.93 3.47
N PRO A 482 8.31 -4.40 2.46
CA PRO A 482 8.42 -4.98 1.12
C PRO A 482 8.92 -6.43 1.09
N PRO A 483 9.93 -6.85 1.87
CA PRO A 483 10.47 -8.21 1.78
C PRO A 483 9.55 -9.29 2.37
N LEU A 484 8.52 -8.93 3.15
CA LEU A 484 7.73 -9.94 3.87
C LEU A 484 6.93 -10.85 2.94
N ALA A 485 6.15 -10.29 2.02
CA ALA A 485 5.29 -11.09 1.14
C ALA A 485 6.10 -12.09 0.30
N PRO A 486 7.20 -11.71 -0.37
CA PRO A 486 8.02 -12.67 -1.12
C PRO A 486 8.69 -13.71 -0.22
N ALA A 487 9.21 -13.33 0.96
CA ALA A 487 9.78 -14.30 1.91
C ALA A 487 8.76 -15.37 2.31
N VAL A 488 7.53 -14.99 2.61
CA VAL A 488 6.43 -15.94 2.92
C VAL A 488 6.09 -16.81 1.72
N CYS A 489 5.95 -16.24 0.51
CA CYS A 489 5.61 -16.99 -0.70
C CYS A 489 6.71 -17.98 -1.11
N ASN A 490 7.99 -17.62 -0.94
CA ASN A 490 9.14 -18.47 -1.20
C ASN A 490 9.19 -19.65 -0.21
N ALA A 491 8.86 -19.44 1.06
CA ALA A 491 8.71 -20.52 2.04
C ALA A 491 7.56 -21.49 1.67
N ILE A 492 6.42 -20.96 1.24
CA ILE A 492 5.25 -21.75 0.80
C ILE A 492 5.64 -22.66 -0.37
N PHE A 493 6.38 -22.15 -1.35
CA PHE A 493 6.84 -22.97 -2.48
C PHE A 493 7.69 -24.15 -2.01
N ARG A 494 8.62 -23.94 -1.09
CA ARG A 494 9.48 -25.01 -0.54
C ARG A 494 8.70 -26.12 0.18
N ILE A 495 7.52 -25.80 0.73
CA ILE A 495 6.66 -26.76 1.41
C ILE A 495 5.77 -27.50 0.42
N THR A 496 5.15 -26.75 -0.49
CA THR A 496 4.01 -27.22 -1.30
C THR A 496 4.36 -27.51 -2.76
N GLY A 497 5.49 -27.01 -3.26
CA GLY A 497 5.84 -26.99 -4.68
C GLY A 497 4.99 -26.02 -5.52
N LYS A 498 4.12 -25.22 -4.88
CA LYS A 498 3.22 -24.27 -5.57
C LYS A 498 3.78 -22.85 -5.50
N ARG A 499 4.10 -22.26 -6.65
CA ARG A 499 4.49 -20.85 -6.74
C ARG A 499 3.27 -19.94 -6.58
N VAL A 500 3.35 -19.02 -5.64
CA VAL A 500 2.33 -17.98 -5.44
C VAL A 500 2.76 -16.75 -6.23
N ARG A 501 2.05 -16.45 -7.29
CA ARG A 501 2.32 -15.30 -8.18
C ARG A 501 1.21 -14.24 -8.12
N SER A 502 0.27 -14.35 -7.19
CA SER A 502 -0.75 -13.32 -6.95
C SER A 502 -1.10 -13.25 -5.47
N LEU A 503 -1.39 -12.06 -4.97
CA LEU A 503 -1.87 -11.81 -3.62
C LEU A 503 -3.38 -11.53 -3.63
N PRO A 504 -4.09 -11.74 -2.52
CA PRO A 504 -3.63 -12.34 -1.26
C PRO A 504 -3.60 -13.89 -1.29
N LEU A 505 -2.90 -14.48 -0.32
CA LEU A 505 -2.79 -15.94 -0.16
C LEU A 505 -4.14 -16.63 0.03
N SER A 506 -5.11 -15.95 0.62
CA SER A 506 -6.48 -16.44 0.81
C SER A 506 -7.20 -16.83 -0.49
N ARG A 507 -6.70 -16.40 -1.66
CA ARG A 507 -7.23 -16.78 -2.97
C ARG A 507 -6.72 -18.14 -3.48
N HIS A 508 -5.72 -18.74 -2.81
CA HIS A 508 -5.00 -19.92 -3.31
C HIS A 508 -5.36 -21.18 -2.56
N ASP A 509 -5.49 -22.29 -3.29
CA ASP A 509 -5.45 -23.62 -2.70
C ASP A 509 -3.98 -24.05 -2.50
N LEU A 510 -3.53 -23.94 -1.26
CA LEU A 510 -2.18 -24.28 -0.82
C LEU A 510 -2.11 -25.66 -0.17
N SER A 511 -3.14 -26.50 -0.32
CA SER A 511 -3.10 -27.91 0.13
C SER A 511 -1.98 -28.68 -0.57
N TRP A 512 -1.39 -29.65 0.12
CA TRP A 512 -0.27 -30.45 -0.40
C TRP A 512 -0.30 -31.89 0.12
N ALA A 513 0.37 -32.81 -0.58
CA ALA A 513 0.34 -34.28 -0.31
C ALA A 513 1.33 -34.70 0.78
#